data_0a91b75745ebc3883d27d74ddd0508dd
#
_entry.id   0a91b75745ebc3883d27d74ddd0508dd
#
_cell.length_a   1.000
_cell.length_b   1.000
_cell.length_c   1.000
_cell.angle_alpha   90.00
_cell.angle_beta   90.00
_cell.angle_gamma   90.00
#
_symmetry.space_group_name_H-M   'P 1'
#
loop_
_entity.id
_entity.type
_entity.pdbx_description
1 polymer ?
#
loop_
_entity_poly.entity_id
_entity_poly.type
_entity_poly.pdbx_seq_one_letter_code
_entity_poly.pdbx_strand_id
1 'polypeptide(L)'
;SDELALVLPVKHPLARLPELTKDDLYRLGFVCLDAQSTTRKMVDQLLARSGLDVGRLKIEMELNSFEAIKNAVQSGLGAAFLPVVSIERELSAGTLHRPQVADLLVRRQLKLITHPARYCSRAADAFRKEVLPVFASPDSPLRRPLQQEGAPAPTPA
;
A
#
# COMPACT_ATOMS: atom_id res chain seq x y z
N SER A 1 0.21 -12.34 -1.07
CA SER A 1 -0.07 -11.08 -1.79
C SER A 1 0.12 -9.93 -0.84
N ASP A 2 0.51 -8.79 -1.37
CA ASP A 2 0.66 -7.54 -0.65
C ASP A 2 -0.27 -6.50 -1.31
N GLU A 3 -0.90 -5.67 -0.51
CA GLU A 3 -1.78 -4.61 -0.97
C GLU A 3 -1.10 -3.26 -0.82
N LEU A 4 -1.23 -2.43 -1.84
CA LEU A 4 -0.80 -1.04 -1.82
C LEU A 4 -2.03 -0.16 -1.63
N ALA A 5 -2.07 0.64 -0.59
CA ALA A 5 -3.15 1.55 -0.31
C ALA A 5 -2.74 3.00 -0.56
N LEU A 6 -3.70 3.81 -1.00
CA LEU A 6 -3.57 5.25 -0.97
C LEU A 6 -3.55 5.70 0.49
N VAL A 7 -2.62 6.57 0.82
CA VAL A 7 -2.55 7.21 2.14
C VAL A 7 -2.48 8.72 2.02
N LEU A 8 -3.15 9.38 2.94
CA LEU A 8 -3.23 10.83 3.08
C LEU A 8 -2.85 11.25 4.50
N PRO A 9 -2.39 12.50 4.68
CA PRO A 9 -2.36 13.11 6.01
C PRO A 9 -3.77 13.13 6.60
N VAL A 10 -3.91 12.84 7.90
CA VAL A 10 -5.22 12.82 8.58
C VAL A 10 -5.98 14.14 8.43
N LYS A 11 -5.25 15.26 8.37
CA LYS A 11 -5.83 16.60 8.24
C LYS A 11 -6.17 17.00 6.79
N HIS A 12 -5.90 16.13 5.81
CA HIS A 12 -6.19 16.44 4.41
C HIS A 12 -7.71 16.57 4.18
N PRO A 13 -8.19 17.56 3.42
CA PRO A 13 -9.63 17.73 3.18
C PRO A 13 -10.32 16.47 2.63
N LEU A 14 -9.68 15.76 1.71
CA LEU A 14 -10.21 14.52 1.12
C LEU A 14 -10.21 13.33 2.11
N ALA A 15 -9.50 13.39 3.22
CA ALA A 15 -9.56 12.36 4.26
C ALA A 15 -10.92 12.31 4.98
N ARG A 16 -11.77 13.33 4.79
CA ARG A 16 -13.12 13.40 5.37
C ARG A 16 -14.20 12.77 4.48
N LEU A 17 -13.86 12.46 3.24
CA LEU A 17 -14.80 11.84 2.31
C LEU A 17 -14.88 10.34 2.61
N PRO A 18 -16.08 9.73 2.55
CA PRO A 18 -16.24 8.30 2.79
C PRO A 18 -15.55 7.47 1.71
N GLU A 19 -15.54 7.96 0.49
CA GLU A 19 -14.91 7.33 -0.66
C GLU A 19 -14.40 8.40 -1.63
N LEU A 20 -13.25 8.14 -2.25
CA LEU A 20 -12.69 8.95 -3.32
C LEU A 20 -12.99 8.33 -4.68
N THR A 21 -13.11 9.17 -5.69
CA THR A 21 -13.14 8.76 -7.09
C THR A 21 -11.72 8.78 -7.67
N LYS A 22 -11.53 8.14 -8.83
CA LYS A 22 -10.27 8.24 -9.57
C LYS A 22 -9.93 9.68 -9.99
N ASP A 23 -10.95 10.51 -10.25
CA ASP A 23 -10.74 11.92 -10.59
C ASP A 23 -10.23 12.75 -9.41
N ASP A 24 -10.55 12.37 -8.18
CA ASP A 24 -10.02 13.04 -6.99
C ASP A 24 -8.51 12.81 -6.86
N LEU A 25 -7.99 11.67 -7.35
CA LEU A 25 -6.56 11.39 -7.33
C LEU A 25 -5.75 12.38 -8.17
N TYR A 26 -6.31 12.87 -9.29
CA TYR A 26 -5.63 13.85 -10.14
C TYR A 26 -5.51 15.25 -9.49
N ARG A 27 -6.22 15.48 -8.37
CA ARG A 27 -6.12 16.72 -7.58
C ARG A 27 -5.09 16.62 -6.46
N LEU A 28 -4.58 15.40 -6.19
CA LEU A 28 -3.59 15.17 -5.16
C LEU A 28 -2.18 15.41 -5.69
N GLY A 29 -1.33 15.98 -4.84
CA GLY A 29 0.12 15.91 -5.04
C GLY A 29 0.64 14.61 -4.46
N PHE A 30 1.48 13.90 -5.20
CA PHE A 30 2.01 12.59 -4.80
C PHE A 30 3.47 12.66 -4.40
N VAL A 31 3.80 11.95 -3.31
CA VAL A 31 5.17 11.61 -2.93
C VAL A 31 5.39 10.15 -3.31
N CYS A 32 6.36 9.88 -4.15
CA CYS A 32 6.59 8.58 -4.76
C CYS A 32 8.02 8.10 -4.57
N LEU A 33 8.26 6.83 -4.86
CA LEU A 33 9.64 6.35 -5.07
C LEU A 33 10.22 6.96 -6.34
N ASP A 34 11.55 7.07 -6.39
CA ASP A 34 12.30 7.47 -7.56
C ASP A 34 11.82 6.74 -8.84
N ALA A 35 11.73 7.43 -9.96
CA ALA A 35 11.24 6.91 -11.23
C ALA A 35 12.04 5.71 -11.77
N GLN A 36 13.29 5.55 -11.37
CA GLN A 36 14.11 4.39 -11.73
C GLN A 36 13.80 3.15 -10.88
N SER A 37 13.12 3.32 -9.75
CA SER A 37 12.73 2.24 -8.86
C SER A 37 11.84 1.21 -9.57
N THR A 38 12.21 -0.06 -9.50
CA THR A 38 11.38 -1.17 -10.00
C THR A 38 10.01 -1.20 -9.32
N THR A 39 9.97 -0.87 -8.03
CA THR A 39 8.70 -0.79 -7.28
C THR A 39 7.83 0.35 -7.79
N ARG A 40 8.39 1.52 -8.10
CA ARG A 40 7.64 2.64 -8.68
C ARG A 40 7.03 2.22 -10.02
N LYS A 41 7.83 1.66 -10.92
CA LYS A 41 7.35 1.19 -12.23
C LYS A 41 6.24 0.16 -12.10
N MET A 42 6.35 -0.75 -11.12
CA MET A 42 5.31 -1.73 -10.84
C MET A 42 4.01 -1.08 -10.33
N VAL A 43 4.11 -0.12 -9.40
CA VAL A 43 2.94 0.62 -8.89
C VAL A 43 2.25 1.36 -10.04
N ASP A 44 3.00 2.08 -10.85
CA ASP A 44 2.47 2.82 -12.01
C ASP A 44 1.74 1.88 -12.99
N GLN A 45 2.30 0.69 -13.26
CA GLN A 45 1.64 -0.31 -14.10
C GLN A 45 0.32 -0.84 -13.49
N LEU A 46 0.30 -1.05 -12.18
CA LEU A 46 -0.91 -1.52 -11.49
C LEU A 46 -2.01 -0.44 -11.50
N LEU A 47 -1.63 0.81 -11.26
CA LEU A 47 -2.54 1.95 -11.35
C LEU A 47 -3.11 2.10 -12.77
N ALA A 48 -2.26 2.01 -13.80
CA ALA A 48 -2.69 2.07 -15.19
C ALA A 48 -3.67 0.93 -15.55
N ARG A 49 -3.40 -0.30 -15.09
CA ARG A 49 -4.32 -1.45 -15.27
C ARG A 49 -5.68 -1.24 -14.58
N SER A 50 -5.69 -0.47 -13.51
CA SER A 50 -6.93 -0.10 -12.80
C SER A 50 -7.65 1.09 -13.45
N GLY A 51 -7.22 1.53 -14.63
CA GLY A 51 -7.85 2.59 -15.40
C GLY A 51 -7.46 4.02 -14.99
N LEU A 52 -6.34 4.18 -14.25
CA LEU A 52 -5.76 5.49 -13.96
C LEU A 52 -4.76 5.90 -15.05
N ASP A 53 -4.87 7.14 -15.49
CA ASP A 53 -3.83 7.75 -16.31
C ASP A 53 -2.70 8.26 -15.41
N VAL A 54 -1.66 7.44 -15.28
CA VAL A 54 -0.52 7.74 -14.41
C VAL A 54 0.21 9.02 -14.83
N GLY A 55 0.19 9.36 -16.12
CA GLY A 55 0.81 10.58 -16.65
C GLY A 55 0.13 11.87 -16.18
N ARG A 56 -1.11 11.79 -15.69
CA ARG A 56 -1.87 12.91 -15.12
C ARG A 56 -1.66 13.08 -13.63
N LEU A 57 -1.03 12.12 -12.95
CA LEU A 57 -0.76 12.23 -11.51
C LEU A 57 0.31 13.31 -11.28
N LYS A 58 0.02 14.21 -10.36
CA LYS A 58 0.94 15.29 -10.01
C LYS A 58 1.98 14.79 -9.02
N ILE A 59 3.21 14.57 -9.47
CA ILE A 59 4.32 14.16 -8.60
C ILE A 59 4.96 15.41 -8.01
N GLU A 60 4.88 15.55 -6.69
CA GLU A 60 5.48 16.68 -5.96
C GLU A 60 6.89 16.37 -5.50
N MET A 61 7.15 15.10 -5.17
CA MET A 61 8.45 14.70 -4.62
C MET A 61 8.76 13.24 -4.93
N GLU A 62 10.01 12.96 -5.23
CA GLU A 62 10.54 11.61 -5.36
C GLU A 62 11.54 11.32 -4.25
N LEU A 63 11.41 10.16 -3.60
CA LEU A 63 12.23 9.72 -2.50
C LEU A 63 12.69 8.27 -2.72
N ASN A 64 13.70 7.83 -1.97
CA ASN A 64 14.33 6.53 -2.19
C ASN A 64 13.90 5.44 -1.20
N SER A 65 13.02 5.74 -0.24
CA SER A 65 12.55 4.75 0.73
C SER A 65 11.09 4.97 1.15
N PHE A 66 10.39 3.89 1.48
CA PHE A 66 9.02 3.96 2.00
C PHE A 66 8.94 4.72 3.32
N GLU A 67 9.94 4.62 4.19
CA GLU A 67 9.96 5.36 5.44
C GLU A 67 10.03 6.88 5.21
N ALA A 68 10.87 7.32 4.26
CA ALA A 68 10.94 8.73 3.90
C ALA A 68 9.60 9.22 3.31
N ILE A 69 8.97 8.43 2.43
CA ILE A 69 7.65 8.74 1.86
C ILE A 69 6.60 8.84 2.97
N LYS A 70 6.55 7.87 3.88
CA LYS A 70 5.63 7.85 5.01
C LYS A 70 5.75 9.11 5.86
N ASN A 71 6.98 9.49 6.22
CA ASN A 71 7.24 10.71 6.98
C ASN A 71 6.82 11.97 6.22
N ALA A 72 7.06 12.04 4.91
CA ALA A 72 6.65 13.14 4.07
C ALA A 72 5.11 13.28 4.04
N VAL A 73 4.38 12.17 3.88
CA VAL A 73 2.90 12.16 3.94
C VAL A 73 2.40 12.62 5.32
N GLN A 74 2.96 12.09 6.41
CA GLN A 74 2.60 12.53 7.78
C GLN A 74 2.82 14.03 7.99
N SER A 75 3.86 14.58 7.38
CA SER A 75 4.17 16.01 7.42
C SER A 75 3.28 16.86 6.50
N GLY A 76 2.37 16.25 5.75
CA GLY A 76 1.42 16.98 4.90
C GLY A 76 1.95 17.32 3.50
N LEU A 77 3.08 16.73 3.07
CA LEU A 77 3.70 17.04 1.78
C LEU A 77 3.01 16.38 0.56
N GLY A 78 1.99 15.56 0.80
CA GLY A 78 1.23 14.94 -0.29
C GLY A 78 0.61 13.61 0.09
N ALA A 79 0.14 12.89 -0.92
CA ALA A 79 -0.40 11.54 -0.85
C ALA A 79 0.63 10.51 -1.34
N ALA A 80 0.46 9.25 -0.98
CA ALA A 80 1.30 8.17 -1.51
C ALA A 80 0.54 6.86 -1.63
N PHE A 81 1.03 5.96 -2.51
CA PHE A 81 0.66 4.56 -2.48
C PHE A 81 1.72 3.76 -1.71
N LEU A 82 1.34 3.19 -0.57
CA LEU A 82 2.23 2.47 0.32
C LEU A 82 1.73 1.05 0.60
N PRO A 83 2.65 0.08 0.83
CA PRO A 83 2.25 -1.24 1.30
C PRO A 83 1.49 -1.14 2.62
N VAL A 84 0.32 -1.78 2.70
CA VAL A 84 -0.54 -1.73 3.90
C VAL A 84 0.23 -2.16 5.14
N VAL A 85 1.03 -3.22 5.05
CA VAL A 85 1.85 -3.72 6.16
C VAL A 85 2.88 -2.71 6.68
N SER A 86 3.28 -1.73 5.88
CA SER A 86 4.26 -0.72 6.29
C SER A 86 3.65 0.47 7.02
N ILE A 87 2.32 0.59 7.03
CA ILE A 87 1.57 1.73 7.58
C ILE A 87 0.60 1.36 8.71
N GLU A 88 0.57 0.08 9.13
CA GLU A 88 -0.35 -0.39 10.17
C GLU A 88 -0.26 0.40 11.48
N ARG A 89 0.97 0.74 11.90
CA ARG A 89 1.21 1.51 13.11
C ARG A 89 0.65 2.93 13.00
N GLU A 90 0.87 3.58 11.87
CA GLU A 90 0.43 4.94 11.60
C GLU A 90 -1.09 5.04 11.46
N LEU A 91 -1.72 4.01 10.86
CA LEU A 91 -3.18 3.90 10.81
C LEU A 91 -3.76 3.72 12.22
N SER A 92 -3.20 2.81 13.01
CA SER A 92 -3.63 2.56 14.39
C SER A 92 -3.40 3.76 15.31
N ALA A 93 -2.32 4.51 15.10
CA ALA A 93 -2.02 5.74 15.82
C ALA A 93 -2.81 6.96 15.33
N GLY A 94 -3.58 6.83 14.24
CA GLY A 94 -4.34 7.92 13.63
C GLY A 94 -3.46 9.05 13.08
N THR A 95 -2.24 8.77 12.66
CA THR A 95 -1.33 9.76 12.06
C THR A 95 -1.37 9.77 10.54
N LEU A 96 -1.84 8.68 9.94
CA LEU A 96 -2.16 8.56 8.52
C LEU A 96 -3.63 8.14 8.36
N HIS A 97 -4.21 8.52 7.24
CA HIS A 97 -5.54 8.10 6.82
C HIS A 97 -5.46 7.30 5.51
N ARG A 98 -6.21 6.19 5.47
CA ARG A 98 -6.38 5.35 4.29
C ARG A 98 -7.81 5.54 3.75
N PRO A 99 -8.02 6.39 2.74
CA PRO A 99 -9.33 6.51 2.11
C PRO A 99 -9.65 5.27 1.27
N GLN A 100 -10.94 4.98 1.13
CA GLN A 100 -11.41 4.09 0.08
C GLN A 100 -11.35 4.84 -1.26
N VAL A 101 -10.98 4.14 -2.32
CA VAL A 101 -11.03 4.69 -3.68
C VAL A 101 -11.88 3.75 -4.54
N ALA A 102 -12.93 4.29 -5.14
CA ALA A 102 -13.86 3.52 -5.97
C ALA A 102 -13.12 2.78 -7.10
N ASP A 103 -13.41 1.50 -7.24
CA ASP A 103 -12.87 0.63 -8.29
C ASP A 103 -11.34 0.62 -8.39
N LEU A 104 -10.65 0.91 -7.28
CA LEU A 104 -9.19 0.88 -7.23
C LEU A 104 -8.68 -0.11 -6.17
N LEU A 105 -8.21 -1.25 -6.64
CA LEU A 105 -7.55 -2.24 -5.81
C LEU A 105 -6.17 -2.54 -6.38
N VAL A 106 -5.14 -2.13 -5.67
CA VAL A 106 -3.74 -2.30 -6.09
C VAL A 106 -3.10 -3.44 -5.30
N ARG A 107 -2.99 -4.61 -5.90
CA ARG A 107 -2.37 -5.79 -5.29
C ARG A 107 -1.17 -6.25 -6.08
N ARG A 108 -0.13 -6.67 -5.37
CA ARG A 108 1.05 -7.30 -5.95
C ARG A 108 1.26 -8.69 -5.36
N GLN A 109 1.87 -9.56 -6.16
CA GLN A 109 2.31 -10.87 -5.70
C GLN A 109 3.79 -10.82 -5.35
N LEU A 110 4.14 -11.26 -4.17
CA LEU A 110 5.51 -11.57 -3.80
C LEU A 110 5.79 -13.03 -4.16
N LYS A 111 6.91 -13.29 -4.84
CA LYS A 111 7.30 -14.63 -5.29
C LYS A 111 8.62 -15.02 -4.65
N LEU A 112 8.64 -16.18 -4.02
CA LEU A 112 9.89 -16.83 -3.63
C LEU A 112 10.43 -17.61 -4.85
N ILE A 113 11.60 -17.24 -5.33
CA ILE A 113 12.24 -17.88 -6.49
C ILE A 113 13.39 -18.75 -5.98
N THR A 114 13.43 -20.00 -6.43
CA THR A 114 14.50 -20.94 -6.14
C THR A 114 15.07 -21.50 -7.45
N HIS A 115 16.37 -21.79 -7.48
CA HIS A 115 17.02 -22.39 -8.65
C HIS A 115 17.17 -23.89 -8.40
N PRO A 116 16.56 -24.77 -9.21
CA PRO A 116 16.53 -26.22 -8.93
C PRO A 116 17.90 -26.90 -9.00
N ALA A 117 18.83 -26.38 -9.82
CA ALA A 117 20.16 -26.94 -9.99
C ALA A 117 21.22 -26.33 -9.06
N ARG A 118 20.86 -25.40 -8.17
CA ARG A 118 21.81 -24.84 -7.20
C ARG A 118 21.68 -25.49 -5.84
N TYR A 119 22.83 -25.67 -5.19
CA TYR A 119 22.87 -26.12 -3.81
C TYR A 119 21.99 -25.21 -2.91
N CYS A 120 21.07 -25.85 -2.21
CA CYS A 120 20.28 -25.19 -1.19
C CYS A 120 20.90 -25.46 0.18
N SER A 121 21.34 -24.43 0.88
CA SER A 121 21.87 -24.60 2.23
C SER A 121 20.79 -25.10 3.19
N ARG A 122 21.18 -25.79 4.28
CA ARG A 122 20.23 -26.22 5.32
C ARG A 122 19.41 -25.07 5.88
N ALA A 123 20.03 -23.90 6.06
CA ALA A 123 19.35 -22.70 6.53
C ALA A 123 18.30 -22.19 5.52
N ALA A 124 18.63 -22.17 4.23
CA ALA A 124 17.68 -21.75 3.18
C ALA A 124 16.52 -22.75 3.05
N ASP A 125 16.76 -24.05 3.20
CA ASP A 125 15.70 -25.06 3.17
C ASP A 125 14.79 -24.98 4.41
N ALA A 126 15.38 -24.79 5.60
CA ALA A 126 14.62 -24.56 6.83
C ALA A 126 13.76 -23.30 6.73
N PHE A 127 14.33 -22.18 6.28
CA PHE A 127 13.60 -20.95 6.04
C PHE A 127 12.42 -21.17 5.08
N ARG A 128 12.64 -21.86 3.97
CA ARG A 128 11.58 -22.17 3.01
C ARG A 128 10.44 -22.99 3.64
N LYS A 129 10.79 -24.02 4.43
CA LYS A 129 9.81 -24.88 5.12
C LYS A 129 8.98 -24.13 6.13
N GLU A 130 9.56 -23.16 6.83
CA GLU A 130 8.86 -22.33 7.82
C GLU A 130 8.01 -21.24 7.14
N VAL A 131 8.53 -20.58 6.12
CA VAL A 131 7.88 -19.42 5.50
C VAL A 131 6.72 -19.83 4.59
N LEU A 132 6.87 -20.87 3.76
CA LEU A 132 5.82 -21.24 2.80
C LEU A 132 4.48 -21.61 3.44
N PRO A 133 4.42 -22.41 4.54
CA PRO A 133 3.14 -22.71 5.19
C PRO A 133 2.44 -21.47 5.74
N VAL A 134 3.19 -20.51 6.30
CA VAL A 134 2.65 -19.25 6.83
C VAL A 134 1.97 -18.46 5.72
N PHE A 135 2.58 -18.37 4.53
CA PHE A 135 1.99 -17.66 3.40
C PHE A 135 0.92 -18.46 2.65
N ALA A 136 0.95 -19.78 2.73
CA ALA A 136 -0.03 -20.65 2.07
C ALA A 136 -1.34 -20.79 2.86
N SER A 137 -1.29 -20.62 4.19
CA SER A 137 -2.46 -20.73 5.05
C SER A 137 -3.55 -19.72 4.68
N PRO A 138 -4.81 -20.14 4.55
CA PRO A 138 -5.96 -19.24 4.37
C PRO A 138 -6.09 -18.23 5.51
N ASP A 139 -5.72 -18.63 6.73
CA ASP A 139 -5.85 -17.84 7.97
C ASP A 139 -4.59 -17.01 8.27
N SER A 140 -3.61 -16.98 7.37
CA SER A 140 -2.41 -16.19 7.58
C SER A 140 -2.78 -14.72 7.81
N PRO A 141 -2.31 -14.10 8.91
CA PRO A 141 -2.55 -12.68 9.18
C PRO A 141 -2.02 -11.78 8.06
N LEU A 142 -1.05 -12.27 7.29
CA LEU A 142 -0.52 -11.60 6.11
C LEU A 142 -1.42 -11.69 4.86
N ARG A 143 -2.52 -12.48 4.93
CA ARG A 143 -3.56 -12.56 3.89
C ARG A 143 -4.80 -11.76 4.21
N ARG A 144 -5.01 -11.38 5.48
CA ARG A 144 -6.21 -10.61 5.85
C ARG A 144 -6.14 -9.24 5.17
N PRO A 145 -7.10 -8.89 4.30
CA PRO A 145 -7.39 -7.49 4.07
C PRO A 145 -7.75 -6.92 5.45
N LEU A 146 -7.22 -5.77 5.81
CA LEU A 146 -7.63 -5.07 7.01
C LEU A 146 -9.16 -4.94 6.94
N GLN A 147 -9.86 -5.73 7.75
CA GLN A 147 -11.28 -5.57 7.94
C GLN A 147 -11.46 -4.17 8.51
N GLN A 148 -12.34 -3.42 7.90
CA GLN A 148 -12.83 -2.17 8.43
C GLN A 148 -13.36 -2.46 9.85
N GLU A 149 -12.58 -2.14 10.87
CA GLU A 149 -13.13 -2.09 12.22
C GLU A 149 -14.13 -0.94 12.25
N GLY A 150 -15.39 -1.35 12.34
CA GLY A 150 -16.58 -0.71 12.78
C GLY A 150 -16.65 0.81 12.76
N ALA A 151 -17.51 1.32 11.88
CA ALA A 151 -18.26 2.51 12.24
C ALA A 151 -18.96 2.27 13.58
N PRO A 152 -18.89 3.18 14.55
CA PRO A 152 -19.64 3.06 15.80
C PRO A 152 -21.11 2.94 15.48
N ALA A 153 -21.77 1.95 16.07
CA ALA A 153 -23.22 1.77 15.95
C ALA A 153 -23.95 3.06 16.33
N PRO A 154 -25.01 3.44 15.59
CA PRO A 154 -25.81 4.59 15.98
C PRO A 154 -26.43 4.32 17.36
N THR A 155 -26.23 5.24 18.28
CA THR A 155 -26.86 5.25 19.59
C THR A 155 -28.38 5.30 19.40
N PRO A 156 -29.16 4.39 20.01
CA PRO A 156 -30.61 4.46 19.95
C PRO A 156 -31.10 5.69 20.71
N ALA A 157 -32.09 6.36 20.13
CA ALA A 157 -32.79 7.52 20.71
C ALA A 157 -33.64 7.13 21.94
#